data_bc0505386c07022a8e7e62218923466d
#
_entry.id   bc0505386c07022a8e7e62218923466d
#
_cell.length_a   1.000
_cell.length_b   1.000
_cell.length_c   1.000
_cell.angle_alpha   90.00
_cell.angle_beta   90.00
_cell.angle_gamma   90.00
#
_symmetry.space_group_name_H-M   'P 1'
#
loop_
_entity.id
_entity.type
_entity.pdbx_description
1 polymer ?
#
loop_
_entity_poly.entity_id
_entity_poly.type
_entity_poly.pdbx_seq_one_letter_code
_entity_poly.pdbx_strand_id
1 'polypeptide(L)'
;MFVARLTRTAAPAFARASAARAFSVAAVRLGGHGPSEPFVGPGAKPGTVPTELDQATGLERHEYLSELEGRDAFDMKPLEMTHLGTVTNPIVVKSVDDVRYVGCSGYPAESHENIWIRVAEEKGVNRCPECGCCYQLKKVDHL
;
A
#
# COMPACT_ATOMS: atom_id res chain seq x y z
N MET A 1 -50.26 -43.56 69.13
CA MET A 1 -50.21 -43.59 67.65
C MET A 1 -49.65 -42.27 67.20
N PHE A 2 -48.36 -42.24 66.88
CA PHE A 2 -47.65 -41.06 66.32
C PHE A 2 -47.49 -41.23 64.82
N VAL A 3 -48.11 -40.32 64.09
CA VAL A 3 -47.98 -40.30 62.64
C VAL A 3 -46.83 -39.31 62.28
N ALA A 4 -45.72 -39.84 61.82
CA ALA A 4 -44.62 -39.02 61.34
C ALA A 4 -44.90 -38.52 59.91
N ARG A 5 -44.97 -37.17 59.73
CA ARG A 5 -45.03 -36.54 58.42
C ARG A 5 -43.64 -36.48 57.81
N LEU A 6 -43.44 -37.18 56.68
CA LEU A 6 -42.24 -37.00 55.83
C LEU A 6 -42.40 -35.71 55.06
N THR A 7 -41.54 -34.78 55.36
CA THR A 7 -41.35 -33.57 54.46
C THR A 7 -40.39 -33.91 53.35
N ARG A 8 -40.88 -33.92 52.14
CA ARG A 8 -40.03 -34.01 50.92
C ARG A 8 -39.31 -32.68 50.70
N THR A 9 -38.04 -32.65 50.88
CA THR A 9 -37.17 -31.53 50.49
C THR A 9 -36.97 -31.59 48.96
N ALA A 10 -37.47 -30.56 48.25
CA ALA A 10 -37.24 -30.42 46.84
C ALA A 10 -35.76 -30.00 46.61
N ALA A 11 -35.04 -30.74 45.75
CA ALA A 11 -33.71 -30.41 45.35
C ALA A 11 -33.71 -29.18 44.40
N PRO A 12 -32.75 -28.26 44.52
CA PRO A 12 -32.68 -27.12 43.62
C PRO A 12 -32.30 -27.56 42.21
N ALA A 13 -33.12 -27.18 41.23
CA ALA A 13 -32.82 -27.39 39.81
C ALA A 13 -31.67 -26.46 39.42
N PHE A 14 -30.50 -27.05 39.18
CA PHE A 14 -29.39 -26.31 38.56
C PHE A 14 -29.76 -25.94 37.11
N ALA A 15 -30.11 -24.72 36.89
CA ALA A 15 -30.24 -24.16 35.55
C ALA A 15 -28.85 -24.16 34.89
N ARG A 16 -28.63 -25.05 33.94
CA ARG A 16 -27.44 -25.00 33.04
C ARG A 16 -27.55 -23.73 32.23
N ALA A 17 -26.78 -22.70 32.59
CA ALA A 17 -26.52 -21.58 31.73
C ALA A 17 -25.77 -22.09 30.49
N SER A 18 -26.44 -22.16 29.34
CA SER A 18 -25.79 -22.37 28.05
C SER A 18 -24.92 -21.14 27.77
N ALA A 19 -23.62 -21.28 27.94
CA ALA A 19 -22.70 -20.26 27.49
C ALA A 19 -22.78 -20.15 25.97
N ALA A 20 -23.51 -19.16 25.47
CA ALA A 20 -23.48 -18.79 24.08
C ALA A 20 -22.04 -18.39 23.75
N ARG A 21 -21.34 -19.19 22.94
CA ARG A 21 -20.05 -18.83 22.41
C ARG A 21 -20.26 -17.63 21.49
N ALA A 22 -19.88 -16.45 21.96
CA ALA A 22 -19.78 -15.28 21.10
C ALA A 22 -18.68 -15.56 20.06
N PHE A 23 -19.06 -15.70 18.79
CA PHE A 23 -18.12 -15.64 17.69
C PHE A 23 -17.59 -14.21 17.65
N SER A 24 -16.42 -13.98 18.21
CA SER A 24 -15.71 -12.73 17.96
C SER A 24 -15.23 -12.76 16.51
N VAL A 25 -15.90 -12.02 15.65
CA VAL A 25 -15.38 -11.71 14.32
C VAL A 25 -14.17 -10.82 14.55
N ALA A 26 -12.99 -11.42 14.54
CA ALA A 26 -11.76 -10.65 14.46
C ALA A 26 -11.83 -9.87 13.14
N ALA A 27 -12.03 -8.56 13.23
CA ALA A 27 -11.91 -7.69 12.08
C ALA A 27 -10.47 -7.85 11.57
N VAL A 28 -10.30 -8.60 10.48
CA VAL A 28 -9.05 -8.67 9.75
C VAL A 28 -8.80 -7.24 9.27
N ARG A 29 -7.94 -6.52 9.98
CA ARG A 29 -7.38 -5.29 9.47
C ARG A 29 -6.43 -5.69 8.35
N LEU A 30 -6.98 -5.81 7.14
CA LEU A 30 -6.18 -5.77 5.93
C LEU A 30 -5.50 -4.40 5.99
N GLY A 31 -4.20 -4.38 6.22
CA GLY A 31 -3.38 -3.17 6.22
C GLY A 31 -3.32 -2.63 4.79
N GLY A 32 -4.45 -2.10 4.33
CA GLY A 32 -4.50 -1.24 3.16
C GLY A 32 -4.45 0.20 3.65
N HIS A 33 -3.81 1.04 2.93
CA HIS A 33 -4.00 2.48 3.01
C HIS A 33 -5.50 2.70 3.08
N GLY A 34 -5.98 3.53 4.01
CA GLY A 34 -7.40 3.85 4.12
C GLY A 34 -7.96 4.20 2.74
N PRO A 35 -9.27 4.05 2.50
CA PRO A 35 -9.84 4.36 1.22
C PRO A 35 -9.40 5.76 0.82
N SER A 36 -8.51 5.85 -0.17
CA SER A 36 -8.19 7.12 -0.81
C SER A 36 -9.50 7.65 -1.36
N GLU A 37 -9.83 8.89 -1.03
CA GLU A 37 -11.02 9.50 -1.62
C GLU A 37 -10.93 9.39 -3.14
N PRO A 38 -11.95 8.86 -3.80
CA PRO A 38 -11.89 8.69 -5.24
C PRO A 38 -11.76 10.07 -5.90
N PHE A 39 -10.76 10.23 -6.75
CA PHE A 39 -10.60 11.44 -7.55
C PHE A 39 -11.72 11.49 -8.61
N VAL A 40 -12.76 12.28 -8.32
CA VAL A 40 -13.95 12.41 -9.18
C VAL A 40 -14.08 13.83 -9.71
N GLY A 41 -14.67 13.95 -10.91
CA GLY A 41 -15.01 15.24 -11.49
C GLY A 41 -16.41 15.72 -11.13
N PRO A 42 -16.79 16.92 -11.59
CA PRO A 42 -18.12 17.48 -11.36
C PRO A 42 -19.25 16.71 -12.06
N GLY A 43 -18.93 15.79 -12.97
CA GLY A 43 -19.89 15.07 -13.79
C GLY A 43 -20.44 15.92 -14.96
N ALA A 44 -21.31 15.30 -15.77
CA ALA A 44 -21.97 15.98 -16.88
C ALA A 44 -23.06 16.95 -16.40
N LYS A 45 -23.29 18.00 -17.19
CA LYS A 45 -24.41 18.92 -16.95
C LYS A 45 -25.76 18.22 -17.18
N PRO A 46 -26.79 18.46 -16.38
CA PRO A 46 -28.12 17.89 -16.60
C PRO A 46 -28.64 18.17 -18.02
N GLY A 47 -29.13 17.12 -18.70
CA GLY A 47 -29.68 17.21 -20.05
C GLY A 47 -28.65 17.17 -21.19
N THR A 48 -27.36 16.98 -20.89
CA THR A 48 -26.31 16.77 -21.90
C THR A 48 -25.84 15.31 -21.92
N VAL A 49 -25.34 14.86 -23.07
CA VAL A 49 -24.67 13.57 -23.16
C VAL A 49 -23.30 13.73 -22.51
N PRO A 50 -22.96 12.91 -21.51
CA PRO A 50 -21.66 13.00 -20.83
C PRO A 50 -20.51 12.64 -21.77
N THR A 51 -19.41 13.34 -21.63
CA THR A 51 -18.14 12.99 -22.28
C THR A 51 -17.37 11.96 -21.44
N GLU A 52 -16.36 11.34 -22.03
CA GLU A 52 -15.47 10.42 -21.29
C GLU A 52 -14.83 11.09 -20.07
N LEU A 53 -14.39 12.34 -20.21
CA LEU A 53 -13.82 13.11 -19.12
C LEU A 53 -14.82 13.39 -17.99
N ASP A 54 -16.10 13.59 -18.31
CA ASP A 54 -17.14 13.79 -17.30
C ASP A 54 -17.38 12.55 -16.45
N GLN A 55 -17.21 11.36 -17.05
CA GLN A 55 -17.43 10.06 -16.40
C GLN A 55 -16.16 9.48 -15.77
N ALA A 56 -14.99 9.86 -16.27
CA ALA A 56 -13.72 9.35 -15.79
C ALA A 56 -13.48 9.66 -14.29
N THR A 57 -12.98 8.68 -13.56
CA THR A 57 -12.69 8.76 -12.14
C THR A 57 -11.33 8.13 -11.82
N GLY A 58 -10.73 8.50 -10.68
CA GLY A 58 -9.48 7.90 -10.22
C GLY A 58 -8.32 8.13 -11.20
N LEU A 59 -7.55 7.07 -11.47
CA LEU A 59 -6.37 7.13 -12.36
C LEU A 59 -6.72 7.50 -13.79
N GLU A 60 -7.81 6.99 -14.33
CA GLU A 60 -8.28 7.33 -15.68
C GLU A 60 -8.49 8.83 -15.84
N ARG A 61 -9.15 9.46 -14.86
CA ARG A 61 -9.32 10.91 -14.87
C ARG A 61 -7.99 11.65 -14.77
N HIS A 62 -7.06 11.14 -13.98
CA HIS A 62 -5.73 11.73 -13.85
C HIS A 62 -4.97 11.68 -15.19
N GLU A 63 -5.05 10.56 -15.91
CA GLU A 63 -4.44 10.39 -17.23
C GLU A 63 -5.03 11.39 -18.25
N TYR A 64 -6.35 11.46 -18.35
CA TYR A 64 -7.01 12.42 -19.26
C TYR A 64 -6.66 13.86 -18.98
N LEU A 65 -6.64 14.27 -17.71
CA LEU A 65 -6.27 15.64 -17.34
C LEU A 65 -4.80 15.93 -17.69
N SER A 66 -3.91 14.98 -17.45
CA SER A 66 -2.49 15.12 -17.78
C SER A 66 -2.27 15.20 -19.29
N GLU A 67 -2.99 14.41 -20.07
CA GLU A 67 -2.93 14.44 -21.53
C GLU A 67 -3.44 15.79 -22.07
N LEU A 68 -4.53 16.31 -21.53
CA LEU A 68 -5.04 17.65 -21.89
C LEU A 68 -4.05 18.77 -21.57
N GLU A 69 -3.25 18.61 -20.52
CA GLU A 69 -2.18 19.55 -20.16
C GLU A 69 -0.89 19.31 -20.97
N GLY A 70 -0.83 18.27 -21.81
CA GLY A 70 0.33 17.91 -22.63
C GLY A 70 1.53 17.39 -21.82
N ARG A 71 1.29 16.80 -20.65
CA ARG A 71 2.29 16.17 -19.79
C ARG A 71 2.06 14.69 -19.61
N ASP A 72 3.11 13.94 -19.39
CA ASP A 72 3.01 12.52 -19.04
C ASP A 72 2.37 12.39 -17.64
N ALA A 73 1.36 11.52 -17.54
CA ALA A 73 0.66 11.27 -16.27
C ALA A 73 1.55 10.57 -15.24
N PHE A 74 2.44 9.70 -15.74
CA PHE A 74 3.33 8.89 -14.89
C PHE A 74 4.77 9.00 -15.37
N ASP A 75 5.70 9.01 -14.42
CA ASP A 75 7.13 8.93 -14.72
C ASP A 75 7.52 7.49 -15.07
N MET A 76 7.41 7.15 -16.37
CA MET A 76 7.77 5.84 -16.91
C MET A 76 9.23 5.77 -17.41
N LYS A 77 9.98 6.86 -17.25
CA LYS A 77 11.38 6.90 -17.71
C LYS A 77 12.27 6.04 -16.81
N PRO A 78 13.20 5.28 -17.39
CA PRO A 78 14.16 4.55 -16.60
C PRO A 78 15.03 5.49 -15.77
N LEU A 79 15.50 5.02 -14.61
CA LEU A 79 16.42 5.78 -13.78
C LEU A 79 17.76 5.91 -14.50
N GLU A 80 18.13 7.12 -14.91
CA GLU A 80 19.38 7.38 -15.60
C GLU A 80 20.56 7.43 -14.61
N MET A 81 21.59 6.66 -14.91
CA MET A 81 22.81 6.61 -14.13
C MET A 81 23.84 7.59 -14.70
N THR A 82 23.81 8.82 -14.23
CA THR A 82 24.69 9.90 -14.71
C THR A 82 26.11 9.84 -14.13
N HIS A 83 26.29 9.15 -13.01
CA HIS A 83 27.57 9.01 -12.31
C HIS A 83 27.61 7.72 -11.50
N LEU A 84 28.81 7.27 -11.14
CA LEU A 84 28.94 6.20 -10.16
C LEU A 84 28.47 6.67 -8.79
N GLY A 85 27.39 6.07 -8.28
CA GLY A 85 26.89 6.36 -6.94
C GLY A 85 27.92 5.97 -5.88
N THR A 86 28.32 6.91 -5.05
CA THR A 86 29.21 6.69 -3.90
C THR A 86 28.43 6.88 -2.59
N VAL A 87 29.03 6.48 -1.47
CA VAL A 87 28.40 6.69 -0.15
C VAL A 87 28.17 8.18 0.14
N THR A 88 29.06 9.04 -0.34
CA THR A 88 28.97 10.50 -0.15
C THR A 88 28.07 11.18 -1.18
N ASN A 89 27.92 10.57 -2.37
CA ASN A 89 27.05 11.06 -3.45
C ASN A 89 26.28 9.90 -4.08
N PRO A 90 25.28 9.36 -3.38
CA PRO A 90 24.49 8.25 -3.87
C PRO A 90 23.53 8.68 -4.99
N ILE A 91 23.11 7.73 -5.81
CA ILE A 91 22.02 7.94 -6.76
C ILE A 91 20.72 8.02 -6.00
N VAL A 92 20.00 9.14 -6.14
CA VAL A 92 18.74 9.37 -5.43
C VAL A 92 17.59 8.72 -6.19
N VAL A 93 16.89 7.81 -5.50
CA VAL A 93 15.70 7.12 -5.99
C VAL A 93 14.48 7.73 -5.29
N LYS A 94 13.64 8.43 -6.05
CA LYS A 94 12.39 8.99 -5.52
C LYS A 94 11.36 7.87 -5.34
N SER A 95 10.63 7.89 -4.23
CA SER A 95 9.55 6.93 -3.95
C SER A 95 8.51 7.54 -3.03
N VAL A 96 7.25 7.15 -3.23
CA VAL A 96 6.16 7.44 -2.29
C VAL A 96 6.21 6.47 -1.11
N ASP A 97 6.61 5.23 -1.39
CA ASP A 97 6.74 4.18 -0.39
C ASP A 97 8.11 4.20 0.29
N ASP A 98 8.20 3.56 1.46
CA ASP A 98 9.43 3.42 2.26
C ASP A 98 10.46 2.47 1.63
N VAL A 99 10.06 1.73 0.59
CA VAL A 99 10.88 0.75 -0.14
C VAL A 99 10.62 0.85 -1.63
N ARG A 100 11.69 0.84 -2.42
CA ARG A 100 11.63 0.71 -3.87
C ARG A 100 12.67 -0.28 -4.37
N TYR A 101 12.34 -1.05 -5.40
CA TYR A 101 13.29 -1.95 -6.06
C TYR A 101 13.87 -1.28 -7.29
N VAL A 102 15.19 -1.32 -7.42
CA VAL A 102 15.95 -0.71 -8.52
C VAL A 102 16.77 -1.79 -9.21
N GLY A 103 16.65 -1.87 -10.53
CA GLY A 103 17.53 -2.71 -11.34
C GLY A 103 18.86 -2.00 -11.58
N CYS A 104 19.96 -2.63 -11.20
CA CYS A 104 21.31 -2.13 -11.48
C CYS A 104 21.96 -3.00 -12.55
N SER A 105 22.36 -2.42 -13.67
CA SER A 105 23.13 -3.08 -14.75
C SER A 105 24.61 -2.72 -14.74
N GLY A 106 25.05 -2.00 -13.72
CA GLY A 106 26.44 -1.62 -13.52
C GLY A 106 26.81 -0.21 -13.94
N TYR A 107 28.02 0.19 -13.59
CA TYR A 107 28.64 1.41 -14.05
C TYR A 107 30.10 1.11 -14.48
N PRO A 108 30.47 1.33 -15.76
CA PRO A 108 29.61 1.83 -16.86
C PRO A 108 28.41 0.95 -17.15
N ALA A 109 27.39 1.50 -17.84
CA ALA A 109 26.18 0.75 -18.19
C ALA A 109 26.53 -0.61 -18.81
N GLU A 110 25.74 -1.64 -18.45
CA GLU A 110 25.90 -3.03 -18.91
C GLU A 110 27.24 -3.70 -18.48
N SER A 111 27.87 -3.21 -17.42
CA SER A 111 29.10 -3.83 -16.88
C SER A 111 28.85 -5.14 -16.12
N HIS A 112 27.61 -5.41 -15.74
CA HIS A 112 27.15 -6.67 -15.15
C HIS A 112 25.68 -6.93 -15.48
N GLU A 113 25.24 -8.17 -15.27
CA GLU A 113 23.82 -8.54 -15.42
C GLU A 113 22.93 -7.73 -14.45
N ASN A 114 21.67 -7.52 -14.86
CA ASN A 114 20.75 -6.71 -14.08
C ASN A 114 20.43 -7.36 -12.72
N ILE A 115 20.80 -6.69 -11.65
CA ILE A 115 20.56 -7.11 -10.27
C ILE A 115 19.50 -6.19 -9.65
N TRP A 116 18.45 -6.80 -9.09
CA TRP A 116 17.42 -6.06 -8.36
C TRP A 116 17.84 -5.76 -6.92
N ILE A 117 17.96 -4.49 -6.60
CA ILE A 117 18.39 -4.00 -5.29
C ILE A 117 17.18 -3.44 -4.56
N ARG A 118 16.93 -3.93 -3.36
CA ARG A 118 15.94 -3.34 -2.44
C ARG A 118 16.55 -2.08 -1.84
N VAL A 119 16.03 -0.92 -2.23
CA VAL A 119 16.40 0.38 -1.67
C VAL A 119 15.35 0.76 -0.64
N ALA A 120 15.75 0.88 0.61
CA ALA A 120 14.88 1.18 1.73
C ALA A 120 15.37 2.41 2.49
N GLU A 121 14.43 3.23 2.95
CA GLU A 121 14.74 4.44 3.72
C GLU A 121 15.49 4.08 5.02
N GLU A 122 15.08 3.03 5.71
CA GLU A 122 15.66 2.55 6.98
C GLU A 122 17.17 2.27 6.93
N LYS A 123 17.68 1.86 5.75
CA LYS A 123 19.10 1.54 5.55
C LYS A 123 19.94 2.75 5.13
N GLY A 124 19.29 3.86 4.78
CA GLY A 124 19.95 5.04 4.24
C GLY A 124 20.56 4.76 2.86
N VAL A 125 21.77 4.22 2.80
CA VAL A 125 22.47 3.91 1.54
C VAL A 125 22.49 2.41 1.29
N ASN A 126 22.03 2.00 0.10
CA ASN A 126 22.00 0.62 -0.38
C ASN A 126 23.01 0.47 -1.52
N ARG A 127 23.86 -0.56 -1.48
CA ARG A 127 24.98 -0.74 -2.39
C ARG A 127 24.80 -1.95 -3.28
N CYS A 128 25.12 -1.79 -4.58
CA CYS A 128 25.20 -2.91 -5.50
C CYS A 128 26.36 -3.84 -5.11
N PRO A 129 26.15 -5.16 -5.02
CA PRO A 129 27.20 -6.09 -4.65
C PRO A 129 28.31 -6.24 -5.71
N GLU A 130 28.01 -5.98 -6.99
CA GLU A 130 28.96 -6.14 -8.08
C GLU A 130 29.73 -4.85 -8.41
N CYS A 131 29.03 -3.81 -8.88
CA CYS A 131 29.72 -2.57 -9.26
C CYS A 131 29.98 -1.62 -8.09
N GLY A 132 29.36 -1.87 -6.92
CA GLY A 132 29.51 -1.01 -5.76
C GLY A 132 28.74 0.30 -5.81
N CYS A 133 27.92 0.53 -6.84
CA CYS A 133 27.10 1.73 -6.97
C CYS A 133 26.13 1.85 -5.79
N CYS A 134 26.01 3.05 -5.23
CA CYS A 134 25.20 3.35 -4.06
C CYS A 134 23.92 4.08 -4.45
N TYR A 135 22.81 3.63 -3.87
CA TYR A 135 21.47 4.19 -4.06
C TYR A 135 20.91 4.63 -2.72
N GLN A 136 20.20 5.75 -2.71
CA GLN A 136 19.51 6.27 -1.54
C GLN A 136 18.07 6.57 -1.89
N LEU A 137 17.14 6.09 -1.07
CA LEU A 137 15.72 6.41 -1.23
C LEU A 137 15.46 7.81 -0.69
N LYS A 138 14.71 8.59 -1.47
CA LYS A 138 14.17 9.88 -1.04
C LYS A 138 12.65 9.81 -1.14
N LYS A 139 11.99 9.86 0.00
CA LYS A 139 10.53 9.88 0.06
C LYS A 139 9.99 11.18 -0.54
N VAL A 140 8.97 11.07 -1.35
CA VAL A 140 8.24 12.18 -1.97
C VAL A 140 6.74 11.94 -1.82
N ASP A 141 5.97 12.99 -1.68
CA ASP A 141 4.52 12.87 -1.49
C ASP A 141 3.82 12.51 -2.81
N HIS A 142 4.41 12.87 -3.95
CA HIS A 142 3.91 12.59 -5.30
C HIS A 142 5.08 12.28 -6.23
N LEU A 143 4.86 11.41 -7.20
CA LEU A 143 5.76 11.11 -8.32
C LEU A 143 5.36 11.90 -9.55
#